data_2627e496aef6d84ebf0e9c61c0408dfb
#
_entry.id   2627e496aef6d84ebf0e9c61c0408dfb
#
_cell.length_a   1.000
_cell.length_b   1.000
_cell.length_c   1.000
_cell.angle_alpha   90.00
_cell.angle_beta   90.00
_cell.angle_gamma   90.00
#
_symmetry.space_group_name_H-M   'P 1'
#
loop_
_entity.id
_entity.type
_entity.pdbx_description
1 polymer ?
#
loop_
_entity_poly.entity_id
_entity_poly.type
_entity_poly.pdbx_seq_one_letter_code
_entity_poly.pdbx_strand_id
1 'polypeptide(L)'
;MNRVIELPTGVLIVDEYSKGQLETLSIGDYGKSKNIKANFLGYSRELNGVENGQIMPLQEKWVATLSTQYGCAMKCNFCDVPNIKFRGNVSFGDLKRQLYAAFAAFPGVKYTDRLNIHYARMGDPIFNTNVLDFSEWIAGNKLSIQQDTGVRVETIHPVLTTMCPTYKHTAARIRTWGDIKNDMFNGQAGLQLSINSTCDEQREVMFGGSQMQLADIAKIADKLPTPKSRKYCINIAYASGSEVDGKKLAQYFDSEKWMVKITPIHNNTACRENDIITVDGYSSYKPYTYAENECLEAGFDTLIFIPSQDEEDGLITCGNAILGGSELKVRNVA
;
A
#
# COMPACT_ATOMS: atom_id res chain seq x y z
N MET A 1 -20.18 11.99 -12.96
CA MET A 1 -19.77 13.25 -12.29
C MET A 1 -18.56 12.92 -11.46
N ASN A 2 -17.43 13.54 -11.72
CA ASN A 2 -16.23 13.34 -10.91
C ASN A 2 -16.44 14.05 -9.56
N ARG A 3 -16.24 13.33 -8.48
CA ARG A 3 -16.25 13.87 -7.13
C ARG A 3 -14.81 13.96 -6.66
N VAL A 4 -14.33 15.17 -6.43
CA VAL A 4 -13.02 15.43 -5.83
C VAL A 4 -13.26 15.88 -4.38
N ILE A 5 -12.60 15.21 -3.45
CA ILE A 5 -12.74 15.45 -2.03
C ILE A 5 -11.38 15.90 -1.51
N GLU A 6 -11.33 17.07 -0.93
CA GLU A 6 -10.12 17.60 -0.32
C GLU A 6 -9.78 16.82 0.95
N LEU A 7 -8.52 16.51 1.10
CA LEU A 7 -7.93 15.83 2.24
C LEU A 7 -6.78 16.67 2.81
N PRO A 8 -6.38 16.48 4.07
CA PRO A 8 -5.25 17.21 4.64
C PRO A 8 -3.95 17.06 3.84
N THR A 9 -3.77 15.93 3.15
CA THR A 9 -2.55 15.63 2.39
C THR A 9 -2.71 15.76 0.87
N GLY A 10 -3.90 16.07 0.38
CA GLY A 10 -4.18 16.16 -1.05
C GLY A 10 -5.64 15.93 -1.40
N VAL A 11 -5.96 15.01 -2.31
CA VAL A 11 -7.34 14.75 -2.73
C VAL A 11 -7.64 13.26 -2.90
N LEU A 12 -8.90 12.90 -2.62
CA LEU A 12 -9.53 11.65 -3.04
C LEU A 12 -10.46 11.94 -4.22
N ILE A 13 -10.24 11.24 -5.32
CA ILE A 13 -11.01 11.36 -6.56
C ILE A 13 -11.89 10.13 -6.68
N VAL A 14 -13.21 10.34 -6.80
CA VAL A 14 -14.18 9.31 -7.17
C VAL A 14 -14.71 9.63 -8.54
N ASP A 15 -14.44 8.77 -9.50
CA ASP A 15 -14.80 8.99 -10.90
C ASP A 15 -15.53 7.78 -11.49
N GLU A 16 -16.37 8.03 -12.51
CA GLU A 16 -17.14 7.02 -13.20
C GLU A 16 -16.30 6.43 -14.35
N TYR A 17 -16.28 5.12 -14.43
CA TYR A 17 -15.58 4.33 -15.44
C TYR A 17 -16.54 3.31 -16.06
N SER A 18 -16.06 2.52 -17.01
CA SER A 18 -16.89 1.60 -17.81
C SER A 18 -17.68 0.58 -17.00
N LYS A 19 -17.19 0.17 -15.82
CA LYS A 19 -17.83 -0.86 -14.98
C LYS A 19 -18.31 -0.32 -13.62
N GLY A 20 -18.27 0.99 -13.41
CA GLY A 20 -18.70 1.67 -12.19
C GLY A 20 -17.63 2.64 -11.66
N GLN A 21 -17.81 3.05 -10.43
CA GLN A 21 -16.92 4.03 -9.80
C GLN A 21 -15.63 3.42 -9.30
N LEU A 22 -14.55 4.20 -9.39
CA LEU A 22 -13.26 3.91 -8.80
C LEU A 22 -12.81 5.08 -7.93
N GLU A 23 -12.00 4.76 -6.95
CA GLU A 23 -11.32 5.74 -6.10
C GLU A 23 -9.84 5.83 -6.46
N THR A 24 -9.33 7.04 -6.52
CA THR A 24 -7.92 7.35 -6.75
C THR A 24 -7.48 8.39 -5.73
N LEU A 25 -6.32 8.20 -5.11
CA LEU A 25 -5.70 9.22 -4.26
C LEU A 25 -4.60 9.94 -5.02
N SER A 26 -4.53 11.25 -4.81
CA SER A 26 -3.42 12.10 -5.25
C SER A 26 -3.00 12.96 -4.06
N ILE A 27 -1.88 12.61 -3.43
CA ILE A 27 -1.50 13.13 -2.11
C ILE A 27 -0.01 13.42 -2.00
N GLY A 28 0.35 14.30 -1.07
CA GLY A 28 1.69 14.47 -0.56
C GLY A 28 2.04 13.47 0.54
N ASP A 29 3.18 13.68 1.18
CA ASP A 29 3.74 12.81 2.22
C ASP A 29 4.36 13.69 3.33
N TYR A 30 4.29 13.27 4.57
CA TYR A 30 4.88 14.02 5.70
C TYR A 30 6.38 13.80 5.86
N GLY A 31 6.97 12.92 5.05
CA GLY A 31 8.38 12.56 5.17
C GLY A 31 8.64 11.51 6.27
N LYS A 32 9.74 10.79 6.10
CA LYS A 32 10.06 9.62 6.93
C LYS A 32 10.32 9.97 8.40
N SER A 33 10.82 11.16 8.69
CA SER A 33 11.19 11.56 10.06
C SER A 33 10.00 11.79 11.00
N LYS A 34 8.78 11.81 10.49
CA LYS A 34 7.57 12.13 11.26
C LYS A 34 6.85 10.90 11.80
N ASN A 35 6.74 9.87 11.00
CA ASN A 35 5.84 8.74 11.26
C ASN A 35 6.52 7.36 11.05
N ILE A 36 7.84 7.34 10.91
CA ILE A 36 8.61 6.09 10.74
C ILE A 36 9.62 5.92 11.88
N LYS A 37 9.65 4.70 12.46
CA LYS A 37 10.76 4.17 13.24
C LYS A 37 11.44 3.07 12.42
N ALA A 38 12.72 3.21 12.14
CA ALA A 38 13.50 2.25 11.36
C ALA A 38 15.00 2.49 11.65
N ASN A 39 15.58 1.73 12.55
CA ASN A 39 16.97 1.91 13.00
C ASN A 39 17.96 1.81 11.83
N PHE A 40 17.74 0.90 10.89
CA PHE A 40 18.57 0.71 9.69
C PHE A 40 18.53 1.90 8.71
N LEU A 41 17.57 2.81 8.86
CA LEU A 41 17.46 4.06 8.10
C LEU A 41 17.86 5.29 8.91
N GLY A 42 18.33 5.12 10.16
CA GLY A 42 18.67 6.23 11.06
C GLY A 42 17.46 6.90 11.74
N TYR A 43 16.27 6.30 11.69
CA TYR A 43 15.06 6.78 12.38
C TYR A 43 14.81 5.97 13.65
N SER A 44 15.68 6.11 14.65
CA SER A 44 15.67 5.30 15.88
C SER A 44 14.88 5.91 17.04
N ARG A 45 14.39 7.14 16.90
CA ARG A 45 13.69 7.83 18.00
C ARG A 45 12.37 7.13 18.34
N GLU A 46 12.05 7.13 19.62
CA GLU A 46 10.70 6.82 20.08
C GLU A 46 9.86 8.11 20.02
N LEU A 47 8.75 8.06 19.30
CA LEU A 47 7.79 9.15 19.28
C LEU A 47 6.75 8.91 20.36
N ASN A 48 6.57 9.90 21.22
CA ASN A 48 5.37 10.04 22.02
C ASN A 48 4.32 10.82 21.17
N GLY A 49 3.61 10.09 20.35
CA GLY A 49 2.65 10.66 19.40
C GLY A 49 3.25 10.95 18.01
N VAL A 50 2.44 10.74 16.99
CA VAL A 50 2.73 11.14 15.61
C VAL A 50 2.17 12.55 15.42
N GLU A 51 3.05 13.53 15.39
CA GLU A 51 2.66 14.90 15.11
C GLU A 51 2.36 15.07 13.62
N ASN A 52 1.28 15.80 13.30
CA ASN A 52 1.06 16.30 11.96
C ASN A 52 2.22 17.22 11.57
N GLY A 53 3.03 16.76 10.63
CA GLY A 53 4.15 17.53 10.12
C GLY A 53 3.71 18.46 8.97
N GLN A 54 4.64 19.25 8.49
CA GLN A 54 4.46 19.93 7.21
C GLN A 54 4.50 18.90 6.09
N ILE A 55 3.49 18.92 5.23
CA ILE A 55 3.43 18.05 4.05
C ILE A 55 4.57 18.45 3.10
N MET A 56 5.32 17.47 2.62
CA MET A 56 6.34 17.70 1.60
C MET A 56 5.67 18.24 0.33
N PRO A 57 6.29 19.19 -0.36
CA PRO A 57 5.77 19.63 -1.66
C PRO A 57 5.61 18.46 -2.64
N LEU A 58 4.54 18.48 -3.44
CA LEU A 58 4.33 17.48 -4.50
C LEU A 58 5.49 17.47 -5.52
N GLN A 59 6.23 18.55 -5.62
CA GLN A 59 7.45 18.65 -6.42
C GLN A 59 8.57 17.75 -5.91
N GLU A 60 8.64 17.49 -4.61
CA GLU A 60 9.62 16.58 -4.01
C GLU A 60 9.12 15.14 -4.03
N LYS A 61 7.85 14.94 -3.65
CA LYS A 61 7.25 13.61 -3.60
C LYS A 61 5.75 13.66 -3.83
N TRP A 62 5.30 12.96 -4.87
CA TRP A 62 3.89 12.79 -5.22
C TRP A 62 3.49 11.33 -5.07
N VAL A 63 2.39 11.06 -4.39
CA VAL A 63 1.85 9.71 -4.22
C VAL A 63 0.50 9.62 -4.92
N ALA A 64 0.41 8.74 -5.92
CA ALA A 64 -0.83 8.34 -6.55
C ALA A 64 -1.19 6.92 -6.11
N THR A 65 -2.37 6.73 -5.52
CA THR A 65 -2.85 5.39 -5.16
C THR A 65 -4.00 4.99 -6.07
N LEU A 66 -3.79 3.96 -6.87
CA LEU A 66 -4.71 3.54 -7.92
C LEU A 66 -5.52 2.32 -7.51
N SER A 67 -6.79 2.30 -7.90
CA SER A 67 -7.65 1.13 -7.85
C SER A 67 -7.30 0.16 -8.99
N THR A 68 -7.27 -1.14 -8.68
CA THR A 68 -6.92 -2.19 -9.63
C THR A 68 -8.10 -3.07 -10.02
N GLN A 69 -9.18 -3.01 -9.24
CA GLN A 69 -10.43 -3.73 -9.48
C GLN A 69 -11.63 -2.82 -9.19
N TYR A 70 -12.75 -3.11 -9.82
CA TYR A 70 -14.06 -2.57 -9.46
C TYR A 70 -14.63 -3.41 -8.31
N GLY A 71 -14.56 -2.90 -7.08
CA GLY A 71 -14.69 -3.69 -5.86
C GLY A 71 -13.40 -4.48 -5.57
N CYS A 72 -13.51 -5.62 -4.90
CA CYS A 72 -12.37 -6.50 -4.62
C CYS A 72 -12.78 -7.97 -4.72
N ALA A 73 -11.88 -8.80 -5.27
CA ALA A 73 -12.07 -10.25 -5.31
C ALA A 73 -11.70 -10.93 -3.98
N MET A 74 -10.96 -10.23 -3.10
CA MET A 74 -10.68 -10.68 -1.74
C MET A 74 -11.87 -10.42 -0.81
N LYS A 75 -11.90 -11.12 0.34
CA LYS A 75 -12.95 -11.00 1.37
C LYS A 75 -12.34 -10.63 2.73
N CYS A 76 -11.40 -9.67 2.73
CA CYS A 76 -10.71 -9.30 3.96
C CYS A 76 -11.68 -8.68 4.97
N ASN A 77 -11.75 -9.24 6.18
CA ASN A 77 -12.64 -8.80 7.26
C ASN A 77 -12.28 -7.44 7.88
N PHE A 78 -11.10 -6.90 7.52
CA PHE A 78 -10.61 -5.59 7.98
C PHE A 78 -10.70 -4.50 6.91
N CYS A 79 -11.40 -4.74 5.80
CA CYS A 79 -11.42 -3.85 4.64
C CYS A 79 -12.85 -3.57 4.18
N ASP A 80 -13.16 -2.30 3.94
CA ASP A 80 -14.50 -1.88 3.49
C ASP A 80 -14.74 -2.15 1.99
N VAL A 81 -13.68 -2.37 1.20
CA VAL A 81 -13.80 -2.58 -0.26
C VAL A 81 -14.63 -3.82 -0.64
N PRO A 82 -14.60 -4.95 0.08
CA PRO A 82 -15.50 -6.09 -0.20
C PRO A 82 -16.99 -5.77 -0.12
N ASN A 83 -17.41 -4.69 0.55
CA ASN A 83 -18.80 -4.22 0.55
C ASN A 83 -19.24 -3.70 -0.82
N ILE A 84 -18.29 -3.39 -1.70
CA ILE A 84 -18.55 -2.96 -3.08
C ILE A 84 -18.69 -4.20 -3.95
N LYS A 85 -19.80 -4.29 -4.70
CA LYS A 85 -20.00 -5.40 -5.64
C LYS A 85 -18.82 -5.51 -6.61
N PHE A 86 -18.15 -6.66 -6.61
CA PHE A 86 -17.08 -6.95 -7.54
C PHE A 86 -17.59 -7.01 -9.00
N ARG A 87 -16.95 -6.26 -9.90
CA ARG A 87 -17.32 -6.18 -11.33
C ARG A 87 -16.12 -6.43 -12.28
N GLY A 88 -15.03 -6.96 -11.73
CA GLY A 88 -13.85 -7.35 -12.50
C GLY A 88 -12.68 -6.37 -12.40
N ASN A 89 -11.68 -6.61 -13.21
CA ASN A 89 -10.42 -5.86 -13.21
C ASN A 89 -10.55 -4.53 -13.95
N VAL A 90 -9.80 -3.57 -13.50
CA VAL A 90 -9.60 -2.26 -14.16
C VAL A 90 -8.78 -2.47 -15.44
N SER A 91 -9.18 -1.80 -16.52
CA SER A 91 -8.46 -1.86 -17.78
C SER A 91 -7.16 -1.05 -17.73
N PHE A 92 -6.24 -1.33 -18.65
CA PHE A 92 -5.04 -0.52 -18.86
C PHE A 92 -5.37 0.97 -19.07
N GLY A 93 -6.37 1.26 -19.93
CA GLY A 93 -6.81 2.63 -20.18
C GLY A 93 -7.37 3.32 -18.94
N ASP A 94 -8.09 2.58 -18.08
CA ASP A 94 -8.62 3.13 -16.83
C ASP A 94 -7.52 3.34 -15.77
N LEU A 95 -6.46 2.50 -15.73
CA LEU A 95 -5.28 2.75 -14.90
C LEU A 95 -4.56 4.05 -15.34
N LYS A 96 -4.36 4.22 -16.65
CA LYS A 96 -3.80 5.44 -17.22
C LYS A 96 -4.65 6.67 -16.89
N ARG A 97 -5.97 6.56 -17.04
CA ARG A 97 -6.91 7.64 -16.71
C ARG A 97 -6.88 8.02 -15.23
N GLN A 98 -6.78 7.05 -14.31
CA GLN A 98 -6.62 7.33 -12.89
C GLN A 98 -5.33 8.12 -12.60
N LEU A 99 -4.19 7.70 -13.17
CA LEU A 99 -2.94 8.41 -13.00
C LEU A 99 -3.02 9.84 -13.54
N TYR A 100 -3.65 10.03 -14.71
CA TYR A 100 -3.80 11.36 -15.29
C TYR A 100 -4.76 12.25 -14.49
N ALA A 101 -5.82 11.67 -13.92
CA ALA A 101 -6.71 12.38 -13.01
C ALA A 101 -5.99 12.82 -11.72
N ALA A 102 -5.07 11.99 -11.22
CA ALA A 102 -4.23 12.36 -10.08
C ALA A 102 -3.37 13.60 -10.36
N PHE A 103 -2.78 13.71 -11.55
CA PHE A 103 -2.03 14.92 -11.95
C PHE A 103 -2.93 16.13 -12.21
N ALA A 104 -4.07 15.90 -12.85
CA ALA A 104 -5.02 16.97 -13.18
C ALA A 104 -5.63 17.65 -11.95
N ALA A 105 -5.64 16.95 -10.80
CA ALA A 105 -6.08 17.53 -9.53
C ALA A 105 -5.19 18.69 -9.03
N PHE A 106 -3.93 18.76 -9.49
CA PHE A 106 -2.98 19.80 -9.09
C PHE A 106 -2.36 20.49 -10.32
N PRO A 107 -3.13 21.27 -11.08
CA PRO A 107 -2.71 21.83 -12.38
C PRO A 107 -1.55 22.82 -12.27
N GLY A 108 -1.27 23.33 -11.08
CA GLY A 108 -0.12 24.20 -10.79
C GLY A 108 1.21 23.46 -10.66
N VAL A 109 1.20 22.15 -10.45
CA VAL A 109 2.42 21.34 -10.29
C VAL A 109 2.84 20.82 -11.65
N LYS A 110 4.03 21.23 -12.12
CA LYS A 110 4.58 20.89 -13.46
C LYS A 110 5.75 19.91 -13.39
N TYR A 111 6.19 19.57 -12.20
CA TYR A 111 7.36 18.74 -11.96
C TYR A 111 7.24 17.97 -10.64
N THR A 112 7.78 16.77 -10.60
CA THR A 112 8.01 16.03 -9.36
C THR A 112 9.31 15.23 -9.45
N ASP A 113 10.13 15.28 -8.39
CA ASP A 113 11.35 14.48 -8.27
C ASP A 113 11.02 13.00 -8.15
N ARG A 114 9.93 12.71 -7.44
CA ARG A 114 9.55 11.33 -7.15
C ARG A 114 8.05 11.13 -7.20
N LEU A 115 7.61 10.28 -8.11
CA LEU A 115 6.25 9.77 -8.20
C LEU A 115 6.19 8.35 -7.61
N ASN A 116 5.46 8.18 -6.53
CA ASN A 116 5.09 6.86 -6.04
C ASN A 116 3.72 6.48 -6.62
N ILE A 117 3.61 5.29 -7.20
CA ILE A 117 2.32 4.76 -7.68
C ILE A 117 2.02 3.51 -6.85
N HIS A 118 1.00 3.58 -5.99
CA HIS A 118 0.58 2.44 -5.18
C HIS A 118 -0.63 1.75 -5.82
N TYR A 119 -0.51 0.48 -6.12
CA TYR A 119 -1.62 -0.36 -6.56
C TYR A 119 -2.34 -0.95 -5.35
N ALA A 120 -3.06 -0.11 -4.60
CA ALA A 120 -3.52 -0.45 -3.26
C ALA A 120 -4.82 0.25 -2.82
N ARG A 121 -5.61 0.87 -3.72
CA ARG A 121 -6.86 1.51 -3.30
C ARG A 121 -8.03 0.53 -3.27
N MET A 122 -8.49 0.05 -4.42
CA MET A 122 -9.54 -0.96 -4.53
C MET A 122 -9.01 -2.16 -5.30
N GLY A 123 -9.17 -3.36 -4.72
CA GLY A 123 -8.76 -4.62 -5.33
C GLY A 123 -7.30 -5.02 -5.05
N ASP A 124 -7.03 -6.32 -5.12
CA ASP A 124 -5.67 -6.86 -5.06
C ASP A 124 -5.09 -6.91 -6.48
N PRO A 125 -3.93 -6.25 -6.73
CA PRO A 125 -3.33 -6.13 -8.06
C PRO A 125 -2.95 -7.47 -8.69
N ILE A 126 -2.76 -8.53 -7.89
CA ILE A 126 -2.42 -9.87 -8.41
C ILE A 126 -3.54 -10.44 -9.29
N PHE A 127 -4.79 -10.04 -9.10
CA PHE A 127 -5.87 -10.47 -9.99
C PHE A 127 -5.86 -9.77 -11.35
N ASN A 128 -5.09 -8.68 -11.51
CA ASN A 128 -5.14 -7.82 -12.69
C ASN A 128 -3.81 -7.75 -13.45
N THR A 129 -3.69 -8.45 -14.58
CA THR A 129 -2.47 -8.43 -15.40
C THR A 129 -2.19 -7.04 -15.99
N ASN A 130 -3.22 -6.20 -16.23
CA ASN A 130 -3.02 -4.84 -16.73
C ASN A 130 -2.15 -3.99 -15.80
N VAL A 131 -2.01 -4.36 -14.52
CA VAL A 131 -1.09 -3.67 -13.59
C VAL A 131 0.37 -3.90 -14.00
N LEU A 132 0.72 -5.11 -14.45
CA LEU A 132 2.06 -5.42 -14.95
C LEU A 132 2.33 -4.65 -16.25
N ASP A 133 1.42 -4.79 -17.21
CA ASP A 133 1.51 -4.12 -18.52
C ASP A 133 1.59 -2.58 -18.36
N PHE A 134 0.81 -2.02 -17.44
CA PHE A 134 0.83 -0.59 -17.14
C PHE A 134 2.14 -0.16 -16.48
N SER A 135 2.71 -1.00 -15.59
CA SER A 135 3.98 -0.71 -14.93
C SER A 135 5.14 -0.73 -15.94
N GLU A 136 5.14 -1.67 -16.86
CA GLU A 136 6.11 -1.69 -17.97
C GLU A 136 5.97 -0.44 -18.84
N TRP A 137 4.73 -0.06 -19.17
CA TRP A 137 4.47 1.13 -19.97
C TRP A 137 4.98 2.40 -19.30
N ILE A 138 4.69 2.64 -18.00
CA ILE A 138 5.14 3.87 -17.31
C ILE A 138 6.67 3.96 -17.22
N ALA A 139 7.37 2.83 -17.12
CA ALA A 139 8.83 2.80 -17.10
C ALA A 139 9.42 3.37 -18.40
N GLY A 140 8.84 3.04 -19.54
CA GLY A 140 9.33 3.43 -20.86
C GLY A 140 8.73 4.73 -21.42
N ASN A 141 7.69 5.31 -20.79
CA ASN A 141 6.89 6.37 -21.40
C ASN A 141 6.81 7.68 -20.59
N LYS A 142 7.84 8.02 -19.82
CA LYS A 142 7.88 9.29 -19.04
C LYS A 142 7.65 10.52 -19.90
N LEU A 143 8.20 10.55 -21.12
CA LEU A 143 8.01 11.67 -22.04
C LEU A 143 6.55 11.79 -22.50
N SER A 144 5.88 10.66 -22.82
CA SER A 144 4.46 10.68 -23.17
C SER A 144 3.60 11.16 -22.00
N ILE A 145 3.91 10.73 -20.77
CA ILE A 145 3.22 11.20 -19.55
C ILE A 145 3.38 12.73 -19.43
N GLN A 146 4.58 13.26 -19.62
CA GLN A 146 4.83 14.69 -19.58
C GLN A 146 4.07 15.44 -20.69
N GLN A 147 4.06 14.91 -21.90
CA GLN A 147 3.34 15.53 -23.04
C GLN A 147 1.83 15.56 -22.81
N ASP A 148 1.27 14.46 -22.30
CA ASP A 148 -0.17 14.31 -22.10
C ASP A 148 -0.68 15.10 -20.87
N THR A 149 0.14 15.22 -19.82
CA THR A 149 -0.28 15.79 -18.52
C THR A 149 0.34 17.15 -18.21
N GLY A 150 1.41 17.51 -18.89
CA GLY A 150 2.22 18.69 -18.59
C GLY A 150 3.09 18.55 -17.34
N VAL A 151 3.19 17.35 -16.75
CA VAL A 151 3.98 17.07 -15.53
C VAL A 151 5.22 16.25 -15.88
N ARG A 152 6.40 16.84 -15.66
CA ARG A 152 7.67 16.11 -15.76
C ARG A 152 7.90 15.29 -14.49
N VAL A 153 8.15 14.00 -14.64
CA VAL A 153 8.46 13.08 -13.54
C VAL A 153 9.92 12.63 -13.63
N GLU A 154 10.72 12.90 -12.60
CA GLU A 154 12.13 12.49 -12.61
C GLU A 154 12.28 10.99 -12.33
N THR A 155 11.74 10.51 -11.23
CA THR A 155 11.77 9.09 -10.85
C THR A 155 10.38 8.53 -10.58
N ILE A 156 10.14 7.27 -10.98
CA ILE A 156 8.87 6.58 -10.75
C ILE A 156 9.14 5.35 -9.88
N HIS A 157 8.39 5.23 -8.79
CA HIS A 157 8.49 4.16 -7.81
C HIS A 157 7.14 3.46 -7.64
N PRO A 158 6.76 2.55 -8.54
CA PRO A 158 5.52 1.80 -8.39
C PRO A 158 5.66 0.77 -7.27
N VAL A 159 4.55 0.51 -6.57
CA VAL A 159 4.48 -0.45 -5.48
C VAL A 159 3.30 -1.39 -5.71
N LEU A 160 3.61 -2.68 -5.85
CA LEU A 160 2.63 -3.74 -5.86
C LEU A 160 2.46 -4.27 -4.44
N THR A 161 1.24 -4.15 -3.90
CA THR A 161 0.87 -4.67 -2.60
C THR A 161 -0.17 -5.77 -2.77
N THR A 162 0.08 -6.96 -2.22
CA THR A 162 -0.84 -8.10 -2.36
C THR A 162 -0.98 -8.88 -1.05
N MET A 163 -2.18 -9.44 -0.84
CA MET A 163 -2.47 -10.39 0.23
C MET A 163 -2.10 -11.83 -0.15
N CYS A 164 -1.45 -12.04 -1.29
CA CYS A 164 -1.12 -13.35 -1.84
C CYS A 164 -2.34 -14.27 -1.93
N PRO A 165 -3.33 -13.95 -2.79
CA PRO A 165 -4.53 -14.75 -2.91
C PRO A 165 -4.24 -16.15 -3.47
N THR A 166 -5.07 -17.13 -3.05
CA THR A 166 -5.11 -18.48 -3.65
C THR A 166 -5.67 -18.40 -5.06
N TYR A 167 -4.82 -17.98 -5.99
CA TYR A 167 -5.17 -17.79 -7.39
C TYR A 167 -4.09 -18.38 -8.29
N LYS A 168 -4.49 -19.09 -9.34
CA LYS A 168 -3.57 -19.87 -10.18
C LYS A 168 -2.40 -19.09 -10.78
N HIS A 169 -2.52 -17.77 -10.91
CA HIS A 169 -1.47 -16.93 -11.49
C HIS A 169 -0.67 -16.14 -10.44
N THR A 170 -0.95 -16.25 -9.14
CA THR A 170 -0.29 -15.48 -8.08
C THR A 170 1.23 -15.63 -8.15
N ALA A 171 1.73 -16.85 -8.17
CA ALA A 171 3.17 -17.11 -8.21
C ALA A 171 3.85 -16.55 -9.46
N ALA A 172 3.23 -16.71 -10.62
CA ALA A 172 3.78 -16.20 -11.88
C ALA A 172 3.84 -14.66 -11.87
N ARG A 173 2.75 -14.00 -11.44
CA ARG A 173 2.67 -12.52 -11.44
C ARG A 173 3.59 -11.87 -10.42
N ILE A 174 3.75 -12.47 -9.22
CA ILE A 174 4.72 -11.99 -8.23
C ILE A 174 6.15 -12.08 -8.79
N ARG A 175 6.49 -13.17 -9.49
CA ARG A 175 7.83 -13.30 -10.13
C ARG A 175 8.02 -12.27 -11.23
N THR A 176 7.06 -12.13 -12.15
CA THR A 176 7.11 -11.10 -13.20
C THR A 176 7.27 -9.70 -12.59
N TRP A 177 6.59 -9.40 -11.47
CA TRP A 177 6.82 -8.14 -10.77
C TRP A 177 8.23 -8.00 -10.22
N GLY A 178 8.83 -9.08 -9.71
CA GLY A 178 10.25 -9.10 -9.27
C GLY A 178 11.20 -8.71 -10.40
N ASP A 179 10.95 -9.22 -11.60
CA ASP A 179 11.74 -8.88 -12.80
C ASP A 179 11.51 -7.43 -13.22
N ILE A 180 10.25 -6.97 -13.34
CA ILE A 180 9.89 -5.58 -13.62
C ILE A 180 10.56 -4.63 -12.63
N LYS A 181 10.51 -4.93 -11.33
CA LYS A 181 11.15 -4.14 -10.27
C LYS A 181 12.63 -3.96 -10.53
N ASN A 182 13.32 -5.05 -10.82
CA ASN A 182 14.78 -5.04 -10.97
C ASN A 182 15.23 -4.43 -12.30
N ASP A 183 14.56 -4.76 -13.39
CA ASP A 183 15.05 -4.47 -14.74
C ASP A 183 14.53 -3.13 -15.27
N MET A 184 13.29 -2.77 -14.94
CA MET A 184 12.69 -1.54 -15.46
C MET A 184 12.79 -0.36 -14.49
N PHE A 185 12.82 -0.62 -13.18
CA PHE A 185 12.90 0.40 -12.15
C PHE A 185 14.21 0.38 -11.35
N ASN A 186 15.23 -0.29 -11.85
CA ASN A 186 16.55 -0.39 -11.21
C ASN A 186 16.47 -0.79 -9.72
N GLY A 187 15.56 -1.70 -9.38
CA GLY A 187 15.32 -2.15 -8.02
C GLY A 187 14.51 -1.20 -7.12
N GLN A 188 14.12 -0.02 -7.61
CA GLN A 188 13.42 1.00 -6.80
C GLN A 188 11.92 0.77 -6.66
N ALA A 189 11.28 0.02 -7.55
CA ALA A 189 9.89 -0.40 -7.37
C ALA A 189 9.73 -1.26 -6.09
N GLY A 190 8.55 -1.21 -5.46
CA GLY A 190 8.25 -1.97 -4.26
C GLY A 190 7.45 -3.24 -4.57
N LEU A 191 7.80 -4.35 -3.91
CA LEU A 191 6.92 -5.50 -3.73
C LEU A 191 6.60 -5.61 -2.25
N GLN A 192 5.32 -5.63 -1.91
CA GLN A 192 4.85 -5.76 -0.54
C GLN A 192 3.88 -6.94 -0.44
N LEU A 193 4.23 -7.92 0.38
CA LEU A 193 3.35 -9.04 0.71
C LEU A 193 2.71 -8.76 2.07
N SER A 194 1.40 -8.53 2.09
CA SER A 194 0.65 -8.27 3.33
C SER A 194 0.23 -9.58 3.93
N ILE A 195 0.96 -10.04 4.95
CA ILE A 195 0.68 -11.30 5.64
C ILE A 195 -0.15 -11.11 6.91
N ASN A 196 -0.01 -9.97 7.59
CA ASN A 196 -0.70 -9.48 8.79
C ASN A 196 -0.54 -10.33 10.07
N SER A 197 -0.15 -11.58 9.97
CA SER A 197 0.17 -12.48 11.09
C SER A 197 1.12 -13.57 10.63
N THR A 198 1.87 -14.16 11.56
CA THR A 198 2.66 -15.38 11.35
C THR A 198 1.87 -16.66 11.63
N CYS A 199 0.61 -16.54 12.06
CA CYS A 199 -0.33 -17.64 12.30
C CYS A 199 -1.28 -17.77 11.10
N ASP A 200 -1.29 -18.92 10.43
CA ASP A 200 -2.12 -19.12 9.23
C ASP A 200 -3.62 -19.16 9.58
N GLU A 201 -3.99 -19.59 10.79
CA GLU A 201 -5.36 -19.58 11.29
C GLU A 201 -5.88 -18.15 11.47
N GLN A 202 -5.05 -17.24 12.05
CA GLN A 202 -5.41 -15.83 12.14
C GLN A 202 -5.53 -15.19 10.74
N ARG A 203 -4.64 -15.55 9.82
CA ARG A 203 -4.67 -15.06 8.44
C ARG A 203 -5.93 -15.54 7.71
N GLU A 204 -6.35 -16.79 7.94
CA GLU A 204 -7.57 -17.33 7.34
C GLU A 204 -8.81 -16.52 7.75
N VAL A 205 -8.91 -16.19 9.03
CA VAL A 205 -9.99 -15.31 9.54
C VAL A 205 -9.89 -13.92 8.94
N MET A 206 -8.72 -13.29 8.97
CA MET A 206 -8.55 -11.93 8.49
C MET A 206 -8.83 -11.76 6.99
N PHE A 207 -8.44 -12.74 6.16
CA PHE A 207 -8.57 -12.66 4.70
C PHE A 207 -9.80 -13.43 4.15
N GLY A 208 -10.66 -13.95 5.03
CA GLY A 208 -11.86 -14.70 4.63
C GLY A 208 -11.56 -15.96 3.83
N GLY A 209 -10.45 -16.65 4.15
CA GLY A 209 -10.04 -17.90 3.53
C GLY A 209 -9.56 -17.80 2.08
N SER A 210 -9.26 -16.59 1.60
CA SER A 210 -8.87 -16.36 0.19
C SER A 210 -7.36 -16.25 -0.04
N GLN A 211 -6.55 -16.28 1.02
CA GLN A 211 -5.09 -16.15 0.99
C GLN A 211 -4.38 -17.50 0.87
N MET A 212 -3.14 -17.48 0.38
CA MET A 212 -2.23 -18.63 0.44
C MET A 212 -1.69 -18.84 1.86
N GLN A 213 -1.35 -20.07 2.20
CA GLN A 213 -0.60 -20.40 3.43
C GLN A 213 0.82 -19.82 3.37
N LEU A 214 1.41 -19.48 4.52
CA LEU A 214 2.74 -18.89 4.59
C LEU A 214 3.82 -19.76 3.94
N ALA A 215 3.74 -21.09 4.11
CA ALA A 215 4.67 -22.02 3.49
C ALA A 215 4.63 -21.99 1.94
N ASP A 216 3.48 -21.70 1.34
CA ASP A 216 3.36 -21.58 -0.11
C ASP A 216 3.81 -20.20 -0.60
N ILE A 217 3.58 -19.15 0.18
CA ILE A 217 4.16 -17.81 -0.07
C ILE A 217 5.69 -17.88 -0.01
N ALA A 218 6.27 -18.58 0.97
CA ALA A 218 7.70 -18.80 1.10
C ALA A 218 8.31 -19.43 -0.17
N LYS A 219 7.66 -20.45 -0.74
CA LYS A 219 8.11 -21.07 -2.00
C LYS A 219 8.14 -20.10 -3.19
N ILE A 220 7.27 -19.09 -3.18
CA ILE A 220 7.27 -18.02 -4.19
C ILE A 220 8.41 -17.05 -3.89
N ALA A 221 8.53 -16.62 -2.63
CA ALA A 221 9.53 -15.67 -2.17
C ALA A 221 10.97 -16.15 -2.42
N ASP A 222 11.22 -17.43 -2.19
CA ASP A 222 12.54 -18.07 -2.43
C ASP A 222 12.98 -17.98 -3.90
N LYS A 223 12.02 -18.07 -4.83
CA LYS A 223 12.26 -18.01 -6.28
C LYS A 223 12.37 -16.61 -6.86
N LEU A 224 12.19 -15.58 -6.04
CA LEU A 224 12.34 -14.19 -6.50
C LEU A 224 13.83 -13.86 -6.72
N PRO A 225 14.14 -13.03 -7.73
CA PRO A 225 15.50 -12.56 -7.94
C PRO A 225 15.97 -11.76 -6.71
N THR A 226 17.28 -11.72 -6.50
CA THR A 226 17.87 -10.83 -5.50
C THR A 226 17.53 -9.38 -5.85
N PRO A 227 16.98 -8.59 -4.92
CA PRO A 227 16.62 -7.21 -5.21
C PRO A 227 17.88 -6.38 -5.49
N LYS A 228 17.91 -5.66 -6.62
CA LYS A 228 19.07 -4.82 -7.01
C LYS A 228 19.29 -3.62 -6.09
N SER A 229 18.24 -3.17 -5.39
CA SER A 229 18.29 -2.01 -4.50
C SER A 229 17.38 -2.21 -3.29
N ARG A 230 16.15 -1.73 -3.33
CA ARG A 230 15.20 -1.83 -2.23
C ARG A 230 14.80 -3.29 -1.98
N LYS A 231 14.95 -3.80 -0.74
CA LYS A 231 14.45 -5.11 -0.32
C LYS A 231 12.96 -5.26 -0.62
N TYR A 232 12.51 -6.49 -0.78
CA TYR A 232 11.08 -6.83 -0.74
C TYR A 232 10.54 -6.57 0.67
N CYS A 233 9.24 -6.41 0.80
CA CYS A 233 8.63 -6.03 2.06
C CYS A 233 7.57 -7.05 2.48
N ILE A 234 7.70 -7.57 3.68
CA ILE A 234 6.64 -8.24 4.43
C ILE A 234 5.89 -7.15 5.20
N ASN A 235 4.60 -6.97 4.91
CA ASN A 235 3.80 -5.99 5.62
C ASN A 235 2.87 -6.69 6.62
N ILE A 236 2.85 -6.16 7.83
CA ILE A 236 1.98 -6.60 8.92
C ILE A 236 1.11 -5.41 9.31
N ALA A 237 -0.18 -5.46 8.95
CA ALA A 237 -1.18 -4.58 9.52
C ALA A 237 -1.55 -5.14 10.89
N TYR A 238 -0.94 -4.56 11.93
CA TYR A 238 -0.94 -5.09 13.29
C TYR A 238 -2.22 -4.72 14.03
N ALA A 239 -2.97 -5.73 14.43
CA ALA A 239 -4.14 -5.61 15.29
C ALA A 239 -3.83 -6.12 16.70
N SER A 240 -4.68 -5.81 17.66
CA SER A 240 -4.62 -6.41 19.00
C SER A 240 -4.74 -7.94 18.89
N GLY A 241 -3.77 -8.66 19.46
CA GLY A 241 -3.72 -10.12 19.38
C GLY A 241 -3.08 -10.68 18.10
N SER A 242 -2.57 -9.83 17.19
CA SER A 242 -1.79 -10.32 16.03
C SER A 242 -0.55 -11.08 16.49
N GLU A 243 -0.39 -12.30 16.02
CA GLU A 243 0.81 -13.10 16.27
C GLU A 243 1.92 -12.72 15.30
N VAL A 244 3.07 -12.35 15.85
CA VAL A 244 4.29 -12.07 15.10
C VAL A 244 5.43 -12.85 15.73
N ASP A 245 5.87 -13.90 15.05
CA ASP A 245 6.98 -14.78 15.43
C ASP A 245 8.12 -14.59 14.44
N GLY A 246 9.19 -13.92 14.87
CA GLY A 246 10.35 -13.63 14.06
C GLY A 246 11.10 -14.88 13.59
N LYS A 247 11.17 -15.92 14.43
CA LYS A 247 11.83 -17.19 14.08
C LYS A 247 11.07 -17.91 12.97
N LYS A 248 9.74 -17.88 13.03
CA LYS A 248 8.89 -18.43 11.96
C LYS A 248 9.03 -17.65 10.66
N LEU A 249 9.12 -16.32 10.73
CA LEU A 249 9.43 -15.49 9.56
C LEU A 249 10.78 -15.85 8.93
N ALA A 250 11.83 -16.04 9.74
CA ALA A 250 13.16 -16.39 9.26
C ALA A 250 13.23 -17.80 8.62
N GLN A 251 12.30 -18.70 8.94
CA GLN A 251 12.15 -19.98 8.25
C GLN A 251 11.59 -19.82 6.83
N TYR A 252 10.82 -18.78 6.59
CA TYR A 252 10.09 -18.58 5.35
C TYR A 252 10.70 -17.52 4.44
N PHE A 253 11.42 -16.54 5.00
CA PHE A 253 11.92 -15.41 4.25
C PHE A 253 13.40 -15.11 4.57
N ASP A 254 14.20 -14.93 3.56
CA ASP A 254 15.58 -14.53 3.67
C ASP A 254 15.69 -13.04 4.05
N SER A 255 16.24 -12.73 5.22
CA SER A 255 16.37 -11.36 5.74
C SER A 255 17.29 -10.47 4.89
N GLU A 256 18.17 -11.05 4.04
CA GLU A 256 18.96 -10.29 3.09
C GLU A 256 18.12 -9.74 1.93
N LYS A 257 17.07 -10.47 1.54
CA LYS A 257 16.14 -10.08 0.46
C LYS A 257 14.92 -9.33 0.97
N TRP A 258 14.49 -9.57 2.22
CA TRP A 258 13.24 -9.11 2.79
C TRP A 258 13.46 -8.20 3.98
N MET A 259 12.60 -7.21 4.10
CA MET A 259 12.42 -6.39 5.29
C MET A 259 11.00 -6.55 5.82
N VAL A 260 10.78 -6.22 7.10
CA VAL A 260 9.45 -6.21 7.69
C VAL A 260 8.97 -4.77 7.87
N LYS A 261 7.72 -4.51 7.50
CA LYS A 261 7.02 -3.26 7.78
C LYS A 261 5.82 -3.57 8.67
N ILE A 262 5.75 -2.91 9.81
CA ILE A 262 4.63 -3.00 10.75
C ILE A 262 3.86 -1.69 10.65
N THR A 263 2.54 -1.79 10.49
CA THR A 263 1.63 -0.65 10.49
C THR A 263 0.45 -0.96 11.40
N PRO A 264 -0.17 0.02 12.08
CA PRO A 264 -1.46 -0.21 12.72
C PRO A 264 -2.48 -0.71 11.72
N ILE A 265 -3.37 -1.60 12.16
CA ILE A 265 -4.59 -1.83 11.40
C ILE A 265 -5.54 -0.64 11.58
N HIS A 266 -6.31 -0.31 10.55
CA HIS A 266 -7.16 0.88 10.58
C HIS A 266 -8.48 0.59 11.29
N ASN A 267 -9.02 1.59 12.00
CA ASN A 267 -10.31 1.51 12.68
C ASN A 267 -11.45 1.91 11.72
N ASN A 268 -11.61 1.19 10.62
CA ASN A 268 -12.68 1.37 9.66
C ASN A 268 -13.96 0.61 10.07
N THR A 269 -15.00 0.67 9.25
CA THR A 269 -16.28 0.02 9.53
C THR A 269 -16.14 -1.49 9.59
N ALA A 270 -15.45 -2.10 8.63
CA ALA A 270 -15.24 -3.55 8.59
C ALA A 270 -14.47 -4.06 9.82
N CYS A 271 -13.45 -3.33 10.28
CA CYS A 271 -12.73 -3.69 11.51
C CYS A 271 -13.64 -3.70 12.74
N ARG A 272 -14.48 -2.66 12.89
CA ARG A 272 -15.42 -2.58 14.01
C ARG A 272 -16.48 -3.69 13.98
N GLU A 273 -17.00 -4.02 12.80
CA GLU A 273 -18.00 -5.08 12.61
C GLU A 273 -17.45 -6.49 12.84
N ASN A 274 -16.13 -6.68 12.73
CA ASN A 274 -15.46 -7.96 12.91
C ASN A 274 -14.56 -8.03 14.15
N ASP A 275 -14.74 -7.09 15.11
CA ASP A 275 -13.97 -7.04 16.37
C ASP A 275 -12.44 -7.00 16.17
N ILE A 276 -11.97 -6.44 15.07
CA ILE A 276 -10.56 -6.25 14.79
C ILE A 276 -10.13 -4.89 15.36
N ILE A 277 -9.33 -4.93 16.42
CA ILE A 277 -9.04 -3.74 17.23
C ILE A 277 -7.66 -3.19 16.91
N THR A 278 -7.60 -1.90 16.61
CA THR A 278 -6.35 -1.12 16.58
C THR A 278 -5.78 -0.96 17.99
N VAL A 279 -4.47 -1.17 18.14
CA VAL A 279 -3.83 -1.31 19.47
C VAL A 279 -3.80 -0.01 20.27
N ASP A 280 -3.59 1.14 19.64
CA ASP A 280 -3.24 2.39 20.35
C ASP A 280 -3.72 3.67 19.64
N GLY A 281 -4.61 3.63 18.71
CA GLY A 281 -5.12 4.84 18.07
C GLY A 281 -4.03 5.75 17.47
N TYR A 282 -2.90 5.19 17.02
CA TYR A 282 -1.82 5.91 16.32
C TYR A 282 -1.01 6.90 17.18
N SER A 283 -0.93 6.68 18.49
CA SER A 283 -0.29 7.65 19.38
C SER A 283 1.19 7.39 19.62
N SER A 284 1.66 6.15 19.59
CA SER A 284 3.07 5.82 19.89
C SER A 284 3.57 4.53 19.24
N TYR A 285 4.90 4.30 19.28
CA TYR A 285 5.50 3.04 18.82
C TYR A 285 5.44 1.91 19.86
N LYS A 286 5.14 2.23 21.11
CA LYS A 286 5.18 1.29 22.24
C LYS A 286 4.38 0.01 22.01
N PRO A 287 3.15 0.04 21.47
CA PRO A 287 2.36 -1.17 21.24
C PRO A 287 2.98 -2.16 20.24
N TYR A 288 3.89 -1.68 19.39
CA TYR A 288 4.51 -2.48 18.32
C TYR A 288 5.88 -3.03 18.71
N THR A 289 6.40 -2.67 19.93
CA THR A 289 7.75 -3.03 20.37
C THR A 289 7.98 -4.53 20.41
N TYR A 290 6.98 -5.30 20.82
CA TYR A 290 7.09 -6.76 20.82
C TYR A 290 7.32 -7.31 19.40
N ALA A 291 6.45 -6.96 18.47
CA ALA A 291 6.56 -7.41 17.09
C ALA A 291 7.83 -6.89 16.38
N GLU A 292 8.25 -5.66 16.71
CA GLU A 292 9.53 -5.10 16.26
C GLU A 292 10.71 -5.95 16.71
N ASN A 293 10.79 -6.26 18.01
CA ASN A 293 11.89 -7.03 18.59
C ASN A 293 11.95 -8.45 18.02
N GLU A 294 10.82 -9.14 17.88
CA GLU A 294 10.75 -10.45 17.23
C GLU A 294 11.39 -10.43 15.83
N CYS A 295 11.07 -9.41 15.03
CA CYS A 295 11.61 -9.26 13.69
C CYS A 295 13.11 -8.89 13.69
N LEU A 296 13.53 -7.97 14.57
CA LEU A 296 14.93 -7.55 14.69
C LEU A 296 15.82 -8.69 15.18
N GLU A 297 15.40 -9.44 16.21
CA GLU A 297 16.12 -10.60 16.72
C GLU A 297 16.26 -11.73 15.69
N ALA A 298 15.30 -11.83 14.78
CA ALA A 298 15.35 -12.75 13.64
C ALA A 298 16.18 -12.24 12.45
N GLY A 299 16.82 -11.05 12.56
CA GLY A 299 17.75 -10.48 11.59
C GLY A 299 17.09 -9.63 10.49
N PHE A 300 15.80 -9.31 10.59
CA PHE A 300 15.15 -8.47 9.60
C PHE A 300 15.36 -6.97 9.84
N ASP A 301 15.67 -6.24 8.78
CA ASP A 301 15.45 -4.79 8.77
C ASP A 301 13.96 -4.53 9.05
N THR A 302 13.65 -3.84 10.14
CA THR A 302 12.27 -3.63 10.58
C THR A 302 11.92 -2.15 10.56
N LEU A 303 10.77 -1.83 9.98
CA LEU A 303 10.22 -0.48 9.87
C LEU A 303 8.83 -0.46 10.48
N ILE A 304 8.60 0.44 11.44
CA ILE A 304 7.25 0.75 11.94
C ILE A 304 6.82 2.07 11.28
N PHE A 305 5.67 2.04 10.64
CA PHE A 305 5.00 3.22 10.09
C PHE A 305 3.68 3.43 10.82
N ILE A 306 3.56 4.57 11.48
CA ILE A 306 2.30 4.97 12.13
C ILE A 306 1.75 6.16 11.35
N PRO A 307 0.57 6.03 10.69
CA PRO A 307 -0.04 7.15 10.00
C PRO A 307 -0.38 8.26 10.99
N SER A 308 -0.38 9.49 10.52
CA SER A 308 -0.91 10.61 11.30
C SER A 308 -2.44 10.50 11.41
N GLN A 309 -3.02 11.20 12.37
CA GLN A 309 -4.47 11.24 12.50
C GLN A 309 -5.15 11.81 11.24
N ASP A 310 -4.51 12.78 10.56
CA ASP A 310 -5.01 13.34 9.29
C ASP A 310 -5.04 12.29 8.18
N GLU A 311 -4.04 11.38 8.14
CA GLU A 311 -4.01 10.29 7.17
C GLU A 311 -5.14 9.28 7.42
N GLU A 312 -5.44 8.99 8.68
CA GLU A 312 -6.54 8.12 9.08
C GLU A 312 -7.90 8.77 8.79
N ASP A 313 -8.10 10.01 9.23
CA ASP A 313 -9.35 10.76 9.05
C ASP A 313 -9.65 11.02 7.56
N GLY A 314 -8.61 11.16 6.74
CA GLY A 314 -8.67 11.33 5.29
C GLY A 314 -8.84 10.03 4.51
N LEU A 315 -8.92 8.87 5.17
CA LEU A 315 -9.04 7.55 4.52
C LEU A 315 -7.94 7.26 3.47
N ILE A 316 -6.74 7.81 3.67
CA ILE A 316 -5.64 7.62 2.71
C ILE A 316 -4.93 6.27 2.86
N THR A 317 -5.20 5.57 3.90
CA THR A 317 -4.61 4.27 4.20
C THR A 317 -5.35 3.11 3.53
N CYS A 318 -4.72 1.95 3.43
CA CYS A 318 -5.31 0.77 2.81
C CYS A 318 -6.48 0.24 3.65
N GLY A 319 -7.51 -0.28 2.98
CA GLY A 319 -8.69 -0.86 3.62
C GLY A 319 -9.88 0.10 3.76
N ASN A 320 -9.62 1.39 3.70
CA ASN A 320 -10.64 2.42 3.74
C ASN A 320 -11.14 2.76 2.33
N ALA A 321 -12.45 2.77 2.12
CA ALA A 321 -13.04 3.21 0.86
C ALA A 321 -14.41 3.84 1.11
N ILE A 322 -14.64 5.08 0.68
CA ILE A 322 -15.94 5.73 0.85
C ILE A 322 -17.05 5.02 0.05
N LEU A 323 -16.71 4.44 -1.09
CA LEU A 323 -17.63 3.60 -1.85
C LEU A 323 -17.99 2.29 -1.12
N GLY A 324 -17.16 1.86 -0.18
CA GLY A 324 -17.37 0.68 0.68
C GLY A 324 -18.04 1.00 2.02
N GLY A 325 -18.33 2.28 2.28
CA GLY A 325 -18.99 2.73 3.50
C GLY A 325 -18.08 3.37 4.53
N SER A 326 -16.79 3.58 4.22
CA SER A 326 -15.90 4.36 5.10
C SER A 326 -16.37 5.81 5.21
N GLU A 327 -16.35 6.38 6.40
CA GLU A 327 -16.73 7.75 6.66
C GLU A 327 -15.53 8.66 6.80
N LEU A 328 -15.48 9.72 5.99
CA LEU A 328 -14.50 10.79 6.15
C LEU A 328 -14.76 11.57 7.43
N LYS A 329 -13.72 11.70 8.26
CA LYS A 329 -13.76 12.50 9.49
C LYS A 329 -13.10 13.87 9.30
N VAL A 330 -12.85 14.27 8.06
CA VAL A 330 -12.24 15.56 7.74
C VAL A 330 -13.17 16.67 8.24
N ARG A 331 -12.71 17.45 9.21
CA ARG A 331 -13.37 18.67 9.62
C ARG A 331 -13.28 19.61 8.43
N ASN A 332 -14.43 20.07 7.93
CA ASN A 332 -14.45 21.20 7.00
C ASN A 332 -13.70 22.33 7.68
N VAL A 333 -12.50 22.63 7.21
CA VAL A 333 -11.81 23.85 7.59
C VAL A 333 -12.59 24.96 6.90
N ALA A 334 -13.40 25.66 7.67
CA ALA A 334 -14.19 26.80 7.22
C ALA A 334 -13.26 27.97 6.85
#